data_ab18b9108ef4cb4f72e90a16319f7dab
#
_entry.id   ab18b9108ef4cb4f72e90a16319f7dab
#
_cell.length_a   1.000
_cell.length_b   1.000
_cell.length_c   1.000
_cell.angle_alpha   90.00
_cell.angle_beta   90.00
_cell.angle_gamma   90.00
#
_symmetry.space_group_name_H-M   'P 1'
#
loop_
_entity.id
_entity.type
_entity.pdbx_description
1 polymer ?
#
loop_
_entity_poly.entity_id
_entity_poly.type
_entity_poly.pdbx_seq_one_letter_code
_entity_poly.pdbx_strand_id
1 'polypeptide(L)'
;MKIQKPQYEIWEQTAGEAGIYKQIERAGRVCYKSEDHTTDDSARPFVERMIQSEHFAMLEHGTVYLVCNHGELPLYLTNKFSRCHTVEGKDYITTNMRVLAENKSLSDLKYLSNYVAGRHELRITVHFTTQISITREYNRHRANSMAEQSTRYCNYTKNKFGNEITINLPEWVSNQADFDDATAEVSPETFSSLCQEVAEGKSQQWSK
;
A
#
# COMPACT_ATOMS: atom_id res chain seq x y z
N MET A 1 11.20 12.88 19.12
CA MET A 1 9.85 12.39 18.76
C MET A 1 9.26 13.39 17.80
N LYS A 2 8.67 12.93 16.73
CA LYS A 2 8.10 13.77 15.67
C LYS A 2 6.58 13.59 15.62
N ILE A 3 5.85 14.67 15.45
CA ILE A 3 4.39 14.64 15.23
C ILE A 3 4.10 15.05 13.80
N GLN A 4 3.16 14.36 13.17
CA GLN A 4 2.71 14.70 11.82
C GLN A 4 1.18 14.55 11.72
N LYS A 5 0.59 15.29 10.76
CA LYS A 5 -0.83 15.17 10.43
C LYS A 5 -1.08 13.96 9.54
N PRO A 6 -2.27 13.33 9.62
CA PRO A 6 -2.67 12.32 8.66
C PRO A 6 -2.67 12.89 7.25
N GLN A 7 -2.25 12.08 6.28
CA GLN A 7 -2.23 12.45 4.87
C GLN A 7 -2.42 11.23 3.97
N TYR A 8 -2.73 11.46 2.71
CA TYR A 8 -2.79 10.41 1.70
C TYR A 8 -2.20 10.89 0.38
N GLU A 9 -1.77 9.94 -0.42
CA GLU A 9 -1.24 10.15 -1.76
C GLU A 9 -1.78 9.04 -2.69
N ILE A 10 -2.22 9.41 -3.88
CA ILE A 10 -2.60 8.43 -4.91
C ILE A 10 -1.33 8.07 -5.69
N TRP A 11 -1.03 6.78 -5.73
CA TRP A 11 0.11 6.27 -6.47
C TRP A 11 -0.33 5.71 -7.81
N GLU A 12 0.03 6.37 -8.86
CA GLU A 12 -0.20 5.91 -10.22
C GLU A 12 0.83 4.84 -10.59
N GLN A 13 0.34 3.72 -11.11
CA GLN A 13 1.19 2.68 -11.70
C GLN A 13 1.48 3.05 -13.15
N THR A 14 2.76 3.17 -13.51
CA THR A 14 3.15 3.38 -14.90
C THR A 14 2.88 2.13 -15.75
N ALA A 15 2.71 2.31 -17.05
CA ALA A 15 2.41 1.22 -17.98
C ALA A 15 3.56 0.21 -18.11
N GLY A 16 3.23 -1.02 -18.50
CA GLY A 16 4.17 -2.08 -18.79
C GLY A 16 4.71 -2.82 -17.56
N GLU A 17 5.47 -3.88 -17.79
CA GLU A 17 6.01 -4.75 -16.76
C GLU A 17 6.91 -3.99 -15.75
N ALA A 18 7.70 -3.07 -16.23
CA ALA A 18 8.56 -2.25 -15.36
C ALA A 18 7.73 -1.38 -14.39
N GLY A 19 6.58 -0.86 -14.85
CA GLY A 19 5.67 -0.09 -14.01
C GLY A 19 5.02 -0.95 -12.93
N ILE A 20 4.63 -2.18 -13.27
CA ILE A 20 4.11 -3.16 -12.32
C ILE A 20 5.15 -3.45 -11.23
N TYR A 21 6.39 -3.70 -11.61
CA TYR A 21 7.47 -4.00 -10.67
C TYR A 21 7.81 -2.82 -9.75
N LYS A 22 7.86 -1.61 -10.28
CA LYS A 22 8.06 -0.39 -9.48
C LYS A 22 6.94 -0.19 -8.45
N GLN A 23 5.70 -0.46 -8.83
CA GLN A 23 4.56 -0.35 -7.92
C GLN A 23 4.63 -1.38 -6.78
N ILE A 24 5.00 -2.63 -7.09
CA ILE A 24 5.19 -3.68 -6.10
C ILE A 24 6.34 -3.34 -5.15
N GLU A 25 7.47 -2.90 -5.68
CA GLU A 25 8.61 -2.48 -4.87
C GLU A 25 8.23 -1.33 -3.94
N ARG A 26 7.58 -0.29 -4.47
CA ARG A 26 7.13 0.87 -3.68
C ARG A 26 6.29 0.44 -2.48
N ALA A 27 5.28 -0.42 -2.68
CA ALA A 27 4.45 -0.96 -1.61
C ALA A 27 5.25 -1.83 -0.62
N GLY A 28 6.10 -2.71 -1.13
CA GLY A 28 6.94 -3.57 -0.29
C GLY A 28 7.96 -2.79 0.55
N ARG A 29 8.53 -1.72 0.01
CA ARG A 29 9.45 -0.84 0.73
C ARG A 29 8.80 -0.15 1.91
N VAL A 30 7.56 0.32 1.77
CA VAL A 30 6.79 0.86 2.90
C VAL A 30 6.68 -0.15 4.03
N CYS A 31 6.36 -1.42 3.72
CA CYS A 31 6.22 -2.46 4.73
C CYS A 31 7.49 -2.66 5.59
N TYR A 32 8.66 -2.51 4.98
CA TYR A 32 9.96 -2.71 5.64
C TYR A 32 10.68 -1.41 6.01
N LYS A 33 10.07 -0.25 5.77
CA LYS A 33 10.69 1.08 5.93
C LYS A 33 12.07 1.11 5.27
N SER A 34 12.11 0.87 3.98
CA SER A 34 13.33 0.75 3.19
C SER A 34 13.25 1.49 1.87
N GLU A 35 12.51 2.58 1.83
CA GLU A 35 12.26 3.42 0.66
C GLU A 35 13.55 4.04 0.13
N ASP A 36 14.50 4.31 1.01
CA ASP A 36 15.85 4.80 0.73
C ASP A 36 16.72 3.84 -0.09
N HIS A 37 16.35 2.57 -0.16
CA HIS A 37 17.01 1.56 -1.01
C HIS A 37 16.43 1.47 -2.42
N THR A 38 15.49 2.33 -2.78
CA THR A 38 14.89 2.35 -4.13
C THR A 38 15.87 3.00 -5.10
N THR A 39 16.15 2.32 -6.21
CA THR A 39 16.97 2.81 -7.33
C THR A 39 16.25 2.53 -8.64
N ASP A 40 16.74 3.07 -9.74
CA ASP A 40 16.14 2.87 -11.06
C ASP A 40 16.04 1.39 -11.46
N ASP A 41 16.98 0.56 -11.02
CA ASP A 41 17.11 -0.86 -11.39
C ASP A 41 16.70 -1.82 -10.26
N SER A 42 16.27 -1.32 -9.10
CA SER A 42 16.02 -2.15 -7.92
C SER A 42 14.71 -2.95 -7.97
N ALA A 43 13.73 -2.51 -8.76
CA ALA A 43 12.39 -3.08 -8.79
C ALA A 43 12.36 -4.54 -9.27
N ARG A 44 13.03 -4.86 -10.38
CA ARG A 44 13.05 -6.23 -10.91
C ARG A 44 13.67 -7.22 -9.93
N PRO A 45 14.91 -7.04 -9.43
CA PRO A 45 15.48 -7.93 -8.42
C PRO A 45 14.65 -8.04 -7.13
N PHE A 46 13.95 -6.97 -6.74
CA PHE A 46 13.05 -6.98 -5.59
C PHE A 46 11.88 -7.93 -5.80
N VAL A 47 11.18 -7.80 -6.94
CA VAL A 47 10.02 -8.64 -7.27
C VAL A 47 10.43 -10.10 -7.47
N GLU A 48 11.54 -10.36 -8.17
CA GLU A 48 12.05 -11.72 -8.38
C GLU A 48 12.35 -12.42 -7.05
N ARG A 49 12.95 -11.74 -6.07
CA ARG A 49 13.14 -12.30 -4.72
C ARG A 49 11.82 -12.59 -4.02
N MET A 50 10.79 -11.72 -4.16
CA MET A 50 9.46 -11.97 -3.60
C MET A 50 8.82 -13.22 -4.19
N ILE A 51 8.96 -13.44 -5.49
CA ILE A 51 8.46 -14.64 -6.18
C ILE A 51 9.23 -15.89 -5.70
N GLN A 52 10.56 -15.84 -5.67
CA GLN A 52 11.41 -16.95 -5.26
C GLN A 52 11.20 -17.36 -3.80
N SER A 53 10.95 -16.40 -2.92
CA SER A 53 10.68 -16.64 -1.49
C SER A 53 9.21 -16.90 -1.19
N GLU A 54 8.35 -16.95 -2.20
CA GLU A 54 6.89 -17.11 -2.07
C GLU A 54 6.22 -16.05 -1.18
N HIS A 55 6.81 -14.86 -1.09
CA HIS A 55 6.24 -13.70 -0.40
C HIS A 55 5.25 -12.97 -1.31
N PHE A 56 4.17 -13.64 -1.66
CA PHE A 56 3.24 -13.16 -2.68
C PHE A 56 2.36 -11.98 -2.26
N ALA A 57 2.26 -11.68 -0.97
CA ALA A 57 1.36 -10.62 -0.49
C ALA A 57 1.62 -9.25 -1.15
N MET A 58 2.89 -8.86 -1.27
CA MET A 58 3.25 -7.57 -1.89
C MET A 58 2.98 -7.54 -3.39
N LEU A 59 2.97 -8.69 -4.06
CA LEU A 59 2.67 -8.79 -5.49
C LEU A 59 1.23 -8.37 -5.83
N GLU A 60 0.32 -8.34 -4.86
CA GLU A 60 -1.05 -7.84 -5.05
C GLU A 60 -1.10 -6.37 -5.49
N HIS A 61 -0.10 -5.57 -5.10
CA HIS A 61 -0.03 -4.16 -5.43
C HIS A 61 0.37 -3.89 -6.89
N GLY A 62 0.86 -4.89 -7.62
CA GLY A 62 1.12 -4.81 -9.05
C GLY A 62 -0.13 -5.18 -9.85
N THR A 63 -0.88 -4.19 -10.31
CA THR A 63 -2.05 -4.42 -11.18
C THR A 63 -1.59 -4.85 -12.57
N VAL A 64 -2.22 -5.89 -13.09
CA VAL A 64 -1.94 -6.45 -14.41
C VAL A 64 -3.19 -6.35 -15.29
N TYR A 65 -3.05 -5.71 -16.43
CA TYR A 65 -4.07 -5.64 -17.46
C TYR A 65 -3.66 -6.53 -18.62
N LEU A 66 -4.52 -7.49 -19.00
CA LEU A 66 -4.26 -8.40 -20.12
C LEU A 66 -5.37 -8.26 -21.15
N VAL A 67 -5.01 -8.47 -22.43
CA VAL A 67 -5.97 -8.57 -23.54
C VAL A 67 -5.62 -9.80 -24.36
N CYS A 68 -6.59 -10.70 -24.52
CA CYS A 68 -6.45 -11.92 -25.31
C CYS A 68 -7.71 -12.23 -26.11
N ASN A 69 -7.71 -13.29 -26.92
CA ASN A 69 -8.92 -13.76 -27.54
C ASN A 69 -9.82 -14.41 -26.50
N HIS A 70 -11.14 -14.38 -26.75
CA HIS A 70 -12.11 -14.93 -25.81
C HIS A 70 -11.85 -16.41 -25.50
N GLY A 71 -11.77 -16.72 -24.20
CA GLY A 71 -11.55 -18.07 -23.69
C GLY A 71 -10.07 -18.54 -23.70
N GLU A 72 -9.13 -17.73 -24.18
CA GLU A 72 -7.71 -18.11 -24.26
C GLU A 72 -7.05 -18.23 -22.87
N LEU A 73 -7.51 -17.46 -21.89
CA LEU A 73 -7.00 -17.43 -20.53
C LEU A 73 -8.09 -17.79 -19.49
N PRO A 74 -8.53 -19.05 -19.41
CA PRO A 74 -9.68 -19.46 -18.60
C PRO A 74 -9.44 -19.29 -17.09
N LEU A 75 -8.20 -19.27 -16.61
CA LEU A 75 -7.85 -19.03 -15.22
C LEU A 75 -8.53 -17.78 -14.65
N TYR A 76 -8.50 -16.67 -15.39
CA TYR A 76 -8.95 -15.37 -14.91
C TYR A 76 -10.47 -15.23 -14.93
N LEU A 77 -11.19 -16.08 -15.67
CA LEU A 77 -12.66 -16.10 -15.69
C LEU A 77 -13.25 -16.58 -14.36
N THR A 78 -12.55 -17.46 -13.67
CA THR A 78 -13.00 -18.08 -12.41
C THR A 78 -12.25 -17.59 -11.17
N ASN A 79 -11.12 -16.90 -11.36
CA ASN A 79 -10.32 -16.41 -10.26
C ASN A 79 -11.01 -15.22 -9.57
N LYS A 80 -11.25 -15.33 -8.25
CA LYS A 80 -11.97 -14.34 -7.47
C LYS A 80 -11.29 -12.96 -7.36
N PHE A 81 -9.98 -12.90 -7.62
CA PHE A 81 -9.19 -11.66 -7.58
C PHE A 81 -9.03 -11.03 -8.97
N SER A 82 -9.62 -11.64 -9.99
CA SER A 82 -9.61 -11.16 -11.37
C SER A 82 -11.00 -10.68 -11.79
N ARG A 83 -11.02 -9.77 -12.75
CA ARG A 83 -12.25 -9.35 -13.45
C ARG A 83 -12.01 -9.47 -14.93
N CYS A 84 -12.97 -10.01 -15.64
CA CYS A 84 -12.90 -10.18 -17.08
C CYS A 84 -14.15 -9.59 -17.72
N HIS A 85 -13.97 -8.77 -18.75
CA HIS A 85 -15.02 -8.24 -19.60
C HIS A 85 -14.77 -8.70 -21.03
N THR A 86 -15.72 -9.45 -21.60
CA THR A 86 -15.62 -9.90 -22.98
C THR A 86 -16.33 -8.91 -23.90
N VAL A 87 -15.59 -8.39 -24.86
CA VAL A 87 -16.13 -7.45 -25.86
C VAL A 87 -15.52 -7.75 -27.22
N GLU A 88 -16.39 -7.90 -28.22
CA GLU A 88 -15.98 -8.14 -29.62
C GLU A 88 -15.00 -9.31 -29.79
N GLY A 89 -15.26 -10.41 -29.08
CA GLY A 89 -14.43 -11.62 -29.16
C GLY A 89 -13.08 -11.54 -28.45
N LYS A 90 -12.85 -10.50 -27.65
CA LYS A 90 -11.66 -10.35 -26.80
C LYS A 90 -12.03 -10.26 -25.33
N ASP A 91 -11.17 -10.84 -24.49
CA ASP A 91 -11.23 -10.76 -23.05
C ASP A 91 -10.27 -9.66 -22.55
N TYR A 92 -10.84 -8.70 -21.81
CA TYR A 92 -10.14 -7.64 -21.12
C TYR A 92 -10.07 -8.02 -19.63
N ILE A 93 -8.89 -8.39 -19.19
CA ILE A 93 -8.68 -8.97 -17.87
C ILE A 93 -7.94 -7.98 -16.98
N THR A 94 -8.52 -7.69 -15.82
CA THR A 94 -7.85 -6.97 -14.73
C THR A 94 -7.52 -7.96 -13.62
N THR A 95 -6.25 -8.10 -13.29
CA THR A 95 -5.75 -8.99 -12.25
C THR A 95 -4.56 -8.36 -11.52
N ASN A 96 -3.73 -9.14 -10.83
CA ASN A 96 -2.52 -8.68 -10.18
C ASN A 96 -1.40 -9.72 -10.29
N MET A 97 -0.16 -9.28 -10.04
CA MET A 97 1.03 -10.14 -10.13
C MET A 97 0.99 -11.35 -9.18
N ARG A 98 0.29 -11.25 -8.03
CA ARG A 98 0.15 -12.38 -7.12
C ARG A 98 -0.61 -13.53 -7.78
N VAL A 99 -1.70 -13.24 -8.48
CA VAL A 99 -2.48 -14.27 -9.20
C VAL A 99 -1.61 -14.99 -10.22
N LEU A 100 -0.81 -14.24 -11.00
CA LEU A 100 0.09 -14.86 -11.98
C LEU A 100 1.16 -15.73 -11.30
N ALA A 101 1.78 -15.26 -10.23
CA ALA A 101 2.84 -15.97 -9.54
C ALA A 101 2.33 -17.24 -8.86
N GLU A 102 1.25 -17.15 -8.07
CA GLU A 102 0.66 -18.30 -7.36
C GLU A 102 0.16 -19.40 -8.29
N ASN A 103 -0.34 -19.03 -9.46
CA ASN A 103 -0.85 -19.98 -10.46
C ASN A 103 0.21 -20.40 -11.50
N LYS A 104 1.48 -19.99 -11.33
CA LYS A 104 2.58 -20.27 -12.27
C LYS A 104 2.31 -19.78 -13.69
N SER A 105 1.55 -18.68 -13.83
CA SER A 105 1.06 -18.12 -15.09
C SER A 105 1.81 -16.83 -15.49
N LEU A 106 3.05 -16.66 -15.04
CA LEU A 106 3.87 -15.47 -15.39
C LEU A 106 4.10 -15.34 -16.90
N SER A 107 4.03 -16.45 -17.66
CA SER A 107 4.08 -16.44 -19.12
C SER A 107 2.93 -15.66 -19.76
N ASP A 108 1.83 -15.44 -19.03
CA ASP A 108 0.66 -14.70 -19.52
C ASP A 108 0.94 -13.20 -19.63
N LEU A 109 2.06 -12.71 -19.07
CA LEU A 109 2.53 -11.35 -19.29
C LEU A 109 2.80 -11.04 -20.78
N LYS A 110 2.88 -12.04 -21.66
CA LYS A 110 2.90 -11.84 -23.12
C LYS A 110 1.63 -11.16 -23.65
N TYR A 111 0.51 -11.23 -22.92
CA TYR A 111 -0.76 -10.56 -23.23
C TYR A 111 -0.91 -9.20 -22.54
N LEU A 112 0.17 -8.71 -21.90
CA LEU A 112 0.14 -7.45 -21.16
C LEU A 112 -0.31 -6.30 -22.07
N SER A 113 -1.23 -5.52 -21.57
CA SER A 113 -1.75 -4.33 -22.21
C SER A 113 -1.78 -3.14 -21.27
N ASN A 114 -2.05 -1.96 -21.80
CA ASN A 114 -2.36 -0.80 -20.97
C ASN A 114 -3.82 -0.88 -20.50
N TYR A 115 -4.12 -0.11 -19.46
CA TYR A 115 -5.50 0.10 -19.04
C TYR A 115 -6.34 0.66 -20.18
N VAL A 116 -7.50 0.06 -20.41
CA VAL A 116 -8.49 0.52 -21.42
C VAL A 116 -9.76 0.87 -20.66
N ALA A 117 -10.11 2.16 -20.66
CA ALA A 117 -11.30 2.66 -19.99
C ALA A 117 -12.58 2.01 -20.52
N GLY A 118 -13.49 1.63 -19.63
CA GLY A 118 -14.73 0.93 -19.98
C GLY A 118 -14.57 -0.53 -20.39
N ARG A 119 -13.34 -1.07 -20.39
CA ARG A 119 -13.02 -2.47 -20.69
C ARG A 119 -12.36 -3.16 -19.51
N HIS A 120 -11.38 -2.51 -18.86
CA HIS A 120 -10.74 -2.99 -17.64
C HIS A 120 -11.35 -2.34 -16.41
N GLU A 121 -11.33 -3.05 -15.28
CA GLU A 121 -11.61 -2.47 -13.97
C GLU A 121 -10.46 -1.55 -13.54
N LEU A 122 -10.76 -0.31 -13.20
CA LEU A 122 -9.76 0.61 -12.67
C LEU A 122 -9.36 0.19 -11.24
N ARG A 123 -8.06 0.02 -11.02
CA ARG A 123 -7.49 -0.18 -9.67
C ARG A 123 -6.61 1.00 -9.31
N ILE A 124 -6.78 1.48 -8.09
CA ILE A 124 -6.07 2.64 -7.56
C ILE A 124 -5.29 2.19 -6.32
N THR A 125 -4.04 2.59 -6.23
CA THR A 125 -3.23 2.43 -5.02
C THR A 125 -3.21 3.76 -4.27
N VAL A 126 -3.56 3.72 -2.99
CA VAL A 126 -3.52 4.90 -2.12
C VAL A 126 -2.53 4.62 -0.98
N HIS A 127 -1.58 5.52 -0.82
CA HIS A 127 -0.66 5.52 0.33
C HIS A 127 -1.23 6.43 1.42
N PHE A 128 -1.51 5.86 2.57
CA PHE A 128 -1.97 6.59 3.74
C PHE A 128 -0.86 6.71 4.77
N THR A 129 -0.68 7.90 5.30
CA THR A 129 0.07 8.12 6.53
C THR A 129 -0.93 8.45 7.63
N THR A 130 -1.14 7.54 8.55
CA THR A 130 -2.15 7.67 9.59
C THR A 130 -1.76 6.91 10.85
N GLN A 131 -2.53 7.05 11.90
CA GLN A 131 -2.29 6.34 13.15
C GLN A 131 -2.64 4.85 13.04
N ILE A 132 -1.98 4.04 13.85
CA ILE A 132 -2.10 2.58 13.84
C ILE A 132 -3.52 2.07 14.13
N SER A 133 -4.31 2.81 14.89
CA SER A 133 -5.72 2.46 15.15
C SER A 133 -6.56 2.48 13.87
N ILE A 134 -6.32 3.45 12.99
CA ILE A 134 -7.01 3.57 11.69
C ILE A 134 -6.58 2.44 10.75
N THR A 135 -5.29 2.09 10.70
CA THR A 135 -4.83 0.99 9.86
C THR A 135 -5.46 -0.35 10.27
N ARG A 136 -5.69 -0.56 11.59
CA ARG A 136 -6.36 -1.76 12.08
C ARG A 136 -7.80 -1.89 11.59
N GLU A 137 -8.54 -0.79 11.52
CA GLU A 137 -9.89 -0.80 10.95
C GLU A 137 -9.86 -0.99 9.43
N TYR A 138 -8.89 -0.36 8.74
CA TYR A 138 -8.71 -0.55 7.30
C TYR A 138 -8.42 -2.00 6.93
N ASN A 139 -7.62 -2.71 7.73
CA ASN A 139 -7.29 -4.12 7.51
C ASN A 139 -8.50 -5.07 7.61
N ARG A 140 -9.64 -4.61 8.11
CA ARG A 140 -10.89 -5.38 8.10
C ARG A 140 -11.60 -5.37 6.75
N HIS A 141 -11.28 -4.44 5.86
CA HIS A 141 -11.83 -4.37 4.52
C HIS A 141 -11.12 -5.37 3.60
N ARG A 142 -11.59 -6.60 3.59
CA ARG A 142 -10.94 -7.75 2.92
C ARG A 142 -10.99 -7.72 1.40
N ALA A 143 -11.67 -6.74 0.81
CA ALA A 143 -11.67 -6.51 -0.63
C ALA A 143 -10.42 -5.78 -1.12
N ASN A 144 -9.63 -5.18 -0.22
CA ASN A 144 -8.45 -4.41 -0.54
C ASN A 144 -7.18 -5.21 -0.30
N SER A 145 -6.15 -4.97 -1.13
CA SER A 145 -4.79 -5.40 -0.86
C SER A 145 -4.11 -4.37 0.04
N MET A 146 -3.51 -4.83 1.13
CA MET A 146 -2.95 -3.95 2.16
C MET A 146 -1.46 -4.23 2.35
N ALA A 147 -0.66 -3.16 2.33
CA ALA A 147 0.73 -3.16 2.78
C ALA A 147 0.85 -2.14 3.91
N GLU A 148 1.17 -2.60 5.10
CA GLU A 148 1.31 -1.76 6.29
C GLU A 148 2.76 -1.78 6.76
N GLN A 149 3.29 -0.63 7.20
CA GLN A 149 4.62 -0.58 7.80
C GLN A 149 4.66 -1.48 9.05
N SER A 150 5.58 -2.45 9.02
CA SER A 150 5.65 -3.48 10.05
C SER A 150 6.23 -2.95 11.37
N THR A 151 5.40 -2.84 12.38
CA THR A 151 5.85 -2.49 13.75
C THR A 151 6.66 -3.60 14.43
N ARG A 152 6.66 -4.82 13.89
CA ARG A 152 7.49 -5.93 14.39
C ARG A 152 8.89 -5.91 13.80
N TYR A 153 9.03 -5.48 12.54
CA TYR A 153 10.31 -5.39 11.85
C TYR A 153 11.01 -4.06 12.11
N CYS A 154 10.27 -2.95 12.05
CA CYS A 154 10.82 -1.61 12.22
C CYS A 154 11.00 -1.28 13.70
N ASN A 155 12.25 -1.29 14.16
CA ASN A 155 12.59 -0.84 15.51
C ASN A 155 13.04 0.63 15.45
N TYR A 156 12.14 1.54 15.78
CA TYR A 156 12.34 2.99 15.67
C TYR A 156 13.41 3.56 16.61
N THR A 157 13.92 2.78 17.57
CA THR A 157 15.03 3.19 18.44
C THR A 157 16.40 2.94 17.79
N LYS A 158 16.45 2.32 16.60
CA LYS A 158 17.70 2.05 15.89
C LYS A 158 17.91 3.08 14.78
N ASN A 159 19.17 3.49 14.59
CA ASN A 159 19.57 4.43 13.53
C ASN A 159 19.06 4.03 12.13
N LYS A 160 19.03 2.73 11.83
CA LYS A 160 18.50 2.19 10.56
C LYS A 160 17.06 2.64 10.27
N PHE A 161 16.27 2.96 11.30
CA PHE A 161 14.87 3.36 11.16
C PHE A 161 14.65 4.82 11.57
N GLY A 162 15.72 5.64 11.56
CA GLY A 162 15.68 7.08 11.82
C GLY A 162 15.84 7.47 13.28
N ASN A 163 15.98 6.50 14.19
CA ASN A 163 16.16 6.72 15.65
C ASN A 163 15.10 7.67 16.27
N GLU A 164 13.92 7.72 15.67
CA GLU A 164 12.85 8.63 16.05
C GLU A 164 11.48 7.98 15.92
N ILE A 165 10.66 8.15 16.95
CA ILE A 165 9.25 7.75 16.91
C ILE A 165 8.45 8.90 16.31
N THR A 166 7.72 8.61 15.23
CA THR A 166 6.78 9.54 14.62
C THR A 166 5.36 9.15 15.01
N ILE A 167 4.59 10.11 15.50
CA ILE A 167 3.19 9.93 15.91
C ILE A 167 2.30 10.71 14.95
N ASN A 168 1.28 10.05 14.42
CA ASN A 168 0.23 10.71 13.66
C ASN A 168 -0.86 11.16 14.63
N LEU A 169 -1.04 12.47 14.78
CA LEU A 169 -2.11 13.00 15.62
C LEU A 169 -3.48 12.75 14.96
N PRO A 170 -4.46 12.24 15.72
CA PRO A 170 -5.84 12.22 15.26
C PRO A 170 -6.34 13.63 14.95
N GLU A 171 -7.20 13.76 13.94
CA GLU A 171 -7.76 15.05 13.52
C GLU A 171 -8.45 15.79 14.66
N TRP A 172 -9.14 15.06 15.55
CA TRP A 172 -9.82 15.64 16.72
C TRP A 172 -8.89 16.14 17.82
N VAL A 173 -7.59 15.76 17.81
CA VAL A 173 -6.59 16.28 18.75
C VAL A 173 -5.87 17.49 18.18
N SER A 174 -5.68 17.54 16.86
CA SER A 174 -4.96 18.63 16.19
C SER A 174 -5.62 20.00 16.34
N ASN A 175 -6.94 20.03 16.57
CA ASN A 175 -7.68 21.28 16.78
C ASN A 175 -7.43 21.97 18.14
N GLN A 176 -6.72 21.31 19.05
CA GLN A 176 -6.43 21.85 20.40
C GLN A 176 -4.98 22.31 20.59
N ALA A 177 -4.12 21.99 19.65
CA ALA A 177 -2.72 22.38 19.69
C ALA A 177 -2.42 23.22 18.43
N ASP A 178 -1.80 24.37 18.62
CA ASP A 178 -1.26 25.21 17.53
C ASP A 178 -0.10 24.50 16.80
N PHE A 179 -0.37 23.31 16.23
CA PHE A 179 0.57 22.61 15.36
C PHE A 179 0.36 23.10 13.94
N ASP A 180 0.87 24.27 13.62
CA ASP A 180 0.85 24.82 12.28
C ASP A 180 1.75 24.09 11.29
N ASP A 181 2.63 23.20 11.79
CA ASP A 181 3.55 22.41 10.98
C ASP A 181 3.35 20.90 11.22
N ALA A 182 3.11 20.16 10.13
CA ALA A 182 3.00 18.70 10.14
C ALA A 182 4.29 17.97 10.60
N THR A 183 5.39 18.71 10.79
CA THR A 183 6.70 18.20 11.21
C THR A 183 7.21 18.78 12.52
N ALA A 184 6.33 19.45 13.30
CA ALA A 184 6.72 20.04 14.56
C ALA A 184 7.35 19.04 15.53
N GLU A 185 8.49 19.38 16.11
CA GLU A 185 9.09 18.63 17.20
C GLU A 185 8.31 18.92 18.49
N VAL A 186 7.93 17.86 19.20
CA VAL A 186 7.25 17.97 20.50
C VAL A 186 8.22 17.61 21.60
N SER A 187 8.34 18.49 22.60
CA SER A 187 9.17 18.19 23.76
C SER A 187 8.61 16.99 24.54
N PRO A 188 9.47 16.22 25.27
CA PRO A 188 9.04 15.12 26.11
C PRO A 188 7.99 15.54 27.16
N GLU A 189 8.09 16.77 27.67
CA GLU A 189 7.14 17.32 28.63
C GLU A 189 5.77 17.56 28.01
N THR A 190 5.73 18.15 26.81
CA THR A 190 4.48 18.38 26.06
C THR A 190 3.81 17.06 25.71
N PHE A 191 4.59 16.04 25.30
CA PHE A 191 4.05 14.71 25.03
C PHE A 191 3.48 14.05 26.27
N SER A 192 4.20 14.13 27.41
CA SER A 192 3.74 13.59 28.69
C SER A 192 2.42 14.25 29.11
N SER A 193 2.31 15.59 28.97
CA SER A 193 1.08 16.33 29.23
C SER A 193 -0.08 15.90 28.36
N LEU A 194 0.15 15.75 27.04
CA LEU A 194 -0.88 15.25 26.09
C LEU A 194 -1.34 13.83 26.43
N CYS A 195 -0.41 12.94 26.77
CA CYS A 195 -0.75 11.57 27.19
C CYS A 195 -1.56 11.56 28.49
N GLN A 196 -1.24 12.46 29.43
CA GLN A 196 -1.95 12.58 30.69
C GLN A 196 -3.36 13.14 30.48
N GLU A 197 -3.54 14.15 29.63
CA GLU A 197 -4.86 14.70 29.27
C GLU A 197 -5.76 13.65 28.63
N VAL A 198 -5.20 12.82 27.73
CA VAL A 198 -5.93 11.71 27.10
C VAL A 198 -6.30 10.64 28.13
N ALA A 199 -5.38 10.28 29.04
CA ALA A 199 -5.62 9.29 30.09
C ALA A 199 -6.64 9.76 31.13
N GLU A 200 -6.67 11.05 31.44
CA GLU A 200 -7.62 11.66 32.39
C GLU A 200 -9.01 11.93 31.77
N GLY A 201 -9.20 11.64 30.47
CA GLY A 201 -10.47 11.85 29.79
C GLY A 201 -10.88 13.31 29.67
N LYS A 202 -9.94 14.25 29.83
CA LYS A 202 -10.21 15.70 29.77
C LYS A 202 -10.46 16.23 28.36
N SER A 203 -10.22 15.45 27.30
CA SER A 203 -10.67 15.80 25.98
C SER A 203 -12.18 15.54 25.91
N GLN A 204 -12.99 16.59 25.86
CA GLN A 204 -14.45 16.53 25.92
C GLN A 204 -15.14 15.76 24.77
N GLN A 205 -14.41 15.11 23.88
CA GLN A 205 -14.94 14.41 22.72
C GLN A 205 -15.05 12.87 22.86
N TRP A 206 -14.60 12.28 23.99
CA TRP A 206 -14.68 10.83 24.20
C TRP A 206 -15.96 10.35 24.90
N SER A 207 -16.91 11.22 25.16
CA SER A 207 -18.14 10.90 25.90
C SER A 207 -19.41 10.86 25.02
N LYS A 208 -19.30 10.36 23.76
CA LYS A 208 -20.50 10.02 22.97
C LYS A 208 -20.30 8.71 22.22
#